data_f918fded39b492c16dd605cb4977024e
#
_entry.id   f918fded39b492c16dd605cb4977024e
#
_cell.length_a   1.000
_cell.length_b   1.000
_cell.length_c   1.000
_cell.angle_alpha   90.00
_cell.angle_beta   90.00
_cell.angle_gamma   90.00
#
_symmetry.space_group_name_H-M   'P 1'
#
loop_
_entity.id
_entity.type
_entity.pdbx_description
1 polymer ?
#
loop_
_entity_poly.entity_id
_entity_poly.type
_entity_poly.pdbx_seq_one_letter_code
_entity_poly.pdbx_strand_id
1 'polypeptide(L)'
;VLRSGICVVSGIYPPESGGPAKFASTFSKWASSILPNASVVTLTDGADSFLEENGVRIRKISRQRNLISRYLRSAISIFGDSKNSGILVNGMFLEACLMHFLLGKKYVVKIPGDIVWERARNSGLTKLNIDDFQNTNLPFKYKLFRAAFTLSLRSAKKVIVPSSHLKNLVIAWGIQREKIELIYNSISLDNFSYNPKGEKNIDVITVSRLVTWKGLDEVILACSTLDLNLTIVGDGPERLNLENLALKCGANVNFVGDIAQDLLPNLYARSKYFVLNSTFEATSYALLEARACGVFSIANSKTGSEDVIHHRVDGILCKGDDGFTVESALKYAINNQNFVDDAKFKARERTEELFNMEINFKRILELTLS
;
A
#
# COMPACT_ATOMS: atom_id res chain seq x y z
N VAL A 1 -8.12 21.42 -24.80
CA VAL A 1 -8.04 22.25 -23.58
C VAL A 1 -7.05 21.56 -22.64
N LEU A 2 -5.93 22.21 -22.35
CA LEU A 2 -4.98 21.73 -21.36
C LEU A 2 -5.70 21.65 -19.99
N ARG A 3 -5.70 20.48 -19.40
CA ARG A 3 -6.30 20.29 -18.06
C ARG A 3 -5.44 21.02 -17.04
N SER A 4 -6.05 21.88 -16.25
CA SER A 4 -5.36 22.75 -15.28
C SER A 4 -5.42 22.24 -13.84
N GLY A 5 -5.93 21.03 -13.61
CA GLY A 5 -6.08 20.48 -12.27
C GLY A 5 -6.19 18.96 -12.21
N ILE A 6 -6.26 18.44 -11.00
CA ILE A 6 -6.41 17.02 -10.69
C ILE A 6 -7.58 16.79 -9.72
N CYS A 7 -8.37 15.75 -9.98
CA CYS A 7 -9.37 15.21 -9.05
C CYS A 7 -8.97 13.80 -8.66
N VAL A 8 -8.60 13.59 -7.42
CA VAL A 8 -8.29 12.27 -6.86
C VAL A 8 -9.56 11.67 -6.25
N VAL A 9 -9.90 10.45 -6.65
CA VAL A 9 -11.05 9.71 -6.15
C VAL A 9 -10.57 8.54 -5.30
N SER A 10 -10.89 8.54 -4.01
CA SER A 10 -10.41 7.53 -3.07
C SER A 10 -11.56 7.02 -2.19
N GLY A 11 -11.56 5.72 -1.87
CA GLY A 11 -12.56 5.13 -0.97
C GLY A 11 -12.35 5.49 0.50
N ILE A 12 -11.10 5.85 0.86
CA ILE A 12 -10.66 6.27 2.20
C ILE A 12 -9.71 7.46 2.09
N TYR A 13 -9.72 8.31 3.12
CA TYR A 13 -8.87 9.50 3.23
C TYR A 13 -8.63 9.80 4.72
N PRO A 14 -7.53 10.41 5.12
CA PRO A 14 -7.30 10.74 6.54
C PRO A 14 -8.51 11.41 7.22
N PRO A 15 -8.79 11.04 8.49
CA PRO A 15 -7.98 10.25 9.43
C PRO A 15 -8.05 8.72 9.25
N GLU A 16 -8.80 8.19 8.28
CA GLU A 16 -8.78 6.76 7.99
C GLU A 16 -7.37 6.31 7.54
N SER A 17 -6.86 5.21 8.12
CA SER A 17 -5.53 4.68 7.84
C SER A 17 -5.53 3.68 6.68
N GLY A 18 -4.40 3.58 5.98
CA GLY A 18 -4.17 2.62 4.90
C GLY A 18 -3.43 3.20 3.71
N GLY A 19 -2.86 2.32 2.89
CA GLY A 19 -2.08 2.71 1.70
C GLY A 19 -2.83 3.65 0.74
N PRO A 20 -4.11 3.38 0.38
CA PRO A 20 -4.89 4.28 -0.46
C PRO A 20 -5.11 5.67 0.14
N ALA A 21 -5.38 5.76 1.46
CA ALA A 21 -5.55 7.04 2.14
C ALA A 21 -4.26 7.86 2.15
N LYS A 22 -3.12 7.19 2.47
CA LYS A 22 -1.78 7.79 2.42
C LYS A 22 -1.46 8.30 1.03
N PHE A 23 -1.66 7.48 0.00
CA PHE A 23 -1.42 7.89 -1.39
C PHE A 23 -2.29 9.10 -1.79
N ALA A 24 -3.62 9.03 -1.57
CA ALA A 24 -4.55 10.08 -1.96
C ALA A 24 -4.20 11.42 -1.30
N SER A 25 -3.89 11.41 -0.01
CA SER A 25 -3.52 12.61 0.75
C SER A 25 -2.17 13.17 0.28
N THR A 26 -1.13 12.35 0.20
CA THR A 26 0.21 12.80 -0.19
C THR A 26 0.25 13.28 -1.63
N PHE A 27 -0.39 12.54 -2.56
CA PHE A 27 -0.43 12.91 -3.97
C PHE A 27 -1.22 14.19 -4.22
N SER A 28 -2.40 14.35 -3.59
CA SER A 28 -3.21 15.57 -3.79
C SER A 28 -2.53 16.81 -3.20
N LYS A 29 -1.87 16.69 -2.05
CA LYS A 29 -1.08 17.75 -1.43
C LYS A 29 0.13 18.13 -2.30
N TRP A 30 0.86 17.15 -2.83
CA TRP A 30 1.96 17.40 -3.77
C TRP A 30 1.44 18.06 -5.05
N ALA A 31 0.33 17.58 -5.61
CA ALA A 31 -0.25 18.15 -6.82
C ALA A 31 -0.74 19.60 -6.62
N SER A 32 -1.24 19.97 -5.43
CA SER A 32 -1.69 21.33 -5.12
C SER A 32 -0.54 22.35 -5.08
N SER A 33 0.72 21.90 -4.89
CA SER A 33 1.88 22.79 -4.93
C SER A 33 2.31 23.17 -6.38
N ILE A 34 1.84 22.42 -7.38
CA ILE A 34 2.25 22.60 -8.79
C ILE A 34 1.08 22.87 -9.75
N LEU A 35 -0.15 22.60 -9.32
CA LEU A 35 -1.36 22.84 -10.11
C LEU A 35 -2.29 23.82 -9.42
N PRO A 36 -3.00 24.68 -10.17
CA PRO A 36 -3.92 25.67 -9.59
C PRO A 36 -5.15 25.03 -8.94
N ASN A 37 -5.49 23.79 -9.31
CA ASN A 37 -6.67 23.09 -8.80
C ASN A 37 -6.35 21.63 -8.44
N ALA A 38 -6.43 21.33 -7.15
CA ALA A 38 -6.39 19.96 -6.64
C ALA A 38 -7.65 19.67 -5.82
N SER A 39 -8.29 18.53 -6.08
CA SER A 39 -9.47 18.11 -5.34
C SER A 39 -9.42 16.62 -5.02
N VAL A 40 -10.11 16.25 -3.94
CA VAL A 40 -10.32 14.85 -3.51
C VAL A 40 -11.82 14.62 -3.33
N VAL A 41 -12.33 13.53 -3.89
CA VAL A 41 -13.66 13.00 -3.60
C VAL A 41 -13.48 11.67 -2.86
N THR A 42 -14.04 11.57 -1.65
CA THR A 42 -13.86 10.41 -0.78
C THR A 42 -15.14 10.05 -0.03
N LEU A 43 -15.16 8.88 0.59
CA LEU A 43 -16.24 8.44 1.47
C LEU A 43 -15.94 8.77 2.94
N THR A 44 -16.97 8.84 3.77
CA THR A 44 -16.86 9.04 5.23
C THR A 44 -17.98 8.29 5.95
N ASP A 45 -17.74 7.89 7.19
CA ASP A 45 -18.79 7.32 8.05
C ASP A 45 -19.66 8.39 8.71
N GLY A 46 -19.20 9.66 8.66
CA GLY A 46 -19.98 10.83 9.08
C GLY A 46 -20.94 11.37 8.00
N ALA A 47 -21.46 12.56 8.22
CA ALA A 47 -22.29 13.29 7.25
C ALA A 47 -21.46 13.78 6.04
N ASP A 48 -22.15 14.10 4.93
CA ASP A 48 -21.52 14.77 3.79
C ASP A 48 -20.87 16.07 4.27
N SER A 49 -19.64 16.31 3.82
CA SER A 49 -18.91 17.52 4.17
C SER A 49 -18.01 17.99 3.02
N PHE A 50 -17.66 19.26 3.09
CA PHE A 50 -16.69 19.88 2.19
C PHE A 50 -15.73 20.72 3.02
N LEU A 51 -14.43 20.55 2.78
CA LEU A 51 -13.39 21.32 3.45
C LEU A 51 -12.25 21.62 2.46
N GLU A 52 -11.44 22.59 2.79
CA GLU A 52 -10.21 22.91 2.07
C GLU A 52 -9.04 22.84 3.06
N GLU A 53 -8.03 22.07 2.72
CA GLU A 53 -6.86 21.84 3.55
C GLU A 53 -5.61 21.78 2.66
N ASN A 54 -4.58 22.56 2.99
CA ASN A 54 -3.31 22.62 2.24
C ASN A 54 -3.49 22.87 0.72
N GLY A 55 -4.45 23.71 0.33
CA GLY A 55 -4.76 24.00 -1.08
C GLY A 55 -5.51 22.87 -1.81
N VAL A 56 -5.97 21.85 -1.09
CA VAL A 56 -6.75 20.72 -1.64
C VAL A 56 -8.21 20.86 -1.20
N ARG A 57 -9.13 20.84 -2.14
CA ARG A 57 -10.57 20.78 -1.88
C ARG A 57 -11.00 19.35 -1.65
N ILE A 58 -11.53 19.04 -0.47
CA ILE A 58 -11.87 17.69 -0.06
C ILE A 58 -13.40 17.57 0.12
N ARG A 59 -14.02 16.75 -0.71
CA ARG A 59 -15.44 16.41 -0.62
C ARG A 59 -15.61 15.02 -0.05
N LYS A 60 -16.26 14.92 1.11
CA LYS A 60 -16.56 13.66 1.78
C LYS A 60 -18.05 13.31 1.58
N ILE A 61 -18.35 12.08 1.17
CA ILE A 61 -19.68 11.56 0.91
C ILE A 61 -19.99 10.46 1.93
N SER A 62 -21.11 10.56 2.60
CA SER A 62 -21.49 9.63 3.65
C SER A 62 -21.72 8.21 3.13
N ARG A 63 -21.11 7.21 3.80
CA ARG A 63 -21.38 5.78 3.61
C ARG A 63 -22.76 5.36 4.11
N GLN A 64 -23.38 6.15 5.00
CA GLN A 64 -24.71 5.85 5.58
C GLN A 64 -25.85 6.09 4.59
N ARG A 65 -25.60 6.73 3.43
CA ARG A 65 -26.61 6.89 2.37
C ARG A 65 -27.00 5.52 1.81
N ASN A 66 -28.27 5.41 1.33
CA ASN A 66 -28.65 4.23 0.56
C ASN A 66 -27.73 4.08 -0.68
N LEU A 67 -27.54 2.85 -1.11
CA LEU A 67 -26.53 2.50 -2.11
C LEU A 67 -26.68 3.30 -3.41
N ILE A 68 -27.90 3.38 -3.96
CA ILE A 68 -28.18 4.08 -5.24
C ILE A 68 -27.86 5.57 -5.10
N SER A 69 -28.40 6.22 -4.05
CA SER A 69 -28.15 7.65 -3.79
C SER A 69 -26.65 7.95 -3.61
N ARG A 70 -25.92 7.07 -2.92
CA ARG A 70 -24.48 7.22 -2.74
C ARG A 70 -23.73 7.14 -4.07
N TYR A 71 -24.00 6.14 -4.90
CA TYR A 71 -23.36 6.01 -6.21
C TYR A 71 -23.63 7.18 -7.14
N LEU A 72 -24.88 7.62 -7.24
CA LEU A 72 -25.26 8.79 -8.05
C LEU A 72 -24.63 10.07 -7.52
N ARG A 73 -24.68 10.29 -6.20
CA ARG A 73 -24.08 11.46 -5.56
C ARG A 73 -22.57 11.50 -5.79
N SER A 74 -21.88 10.35 -5.65
CA SER A 74 -20.45 10.23 -5.90
C SER A 74 -20.12 10.51 -7.36
N ALA A 75 -20.85 9.95 -8.31
CA ALA A 75 -20.61 10.18 -9.74
C ALA A 75 -20.78 11.66 -10.12
N ILE A 76 -21.83 12.32 -9.63
CA ILE A 76 -22.07 13.77 -9.83
C ILE A 76 -20.97 14.60 -9.17
N SER A 77 -20.54 14.25 -7.97
CA SER A 77 -19.47 14.96 -7.26
C SER A 77 -18.13 14.85 -7.98
N ILE A 78 -17.75 13.65 -8.45
CA ILE A 78 -16.54 13.42 -9.24
C ILE A 78 -16.57 14.28 -10.51
N PHE A 79 -17.71 14.29 -11.22
CA PHE A 79 -17.89 15.10 -12.43
C PHE A 79 -17.75 16.60 -12.14
N GLY A 80 -18.41 17.08 -11.09
CA GLY A 80 -18.40 18.50 -10.71
C GLY A 80 -17.01 19.00 -10.32
N ASP A 81 -16.29 18.23 -9.49
CA ASP A 81 -14.95 18.59 -9.00
C ASP A 81 -13.85 18.36 -10.06
N SER A 82 -14.17 17.70 -11.19
CA SER A 82 -13.24 17.42 -12.29
C SER A 82 -13.46 18.23 -13.57
N LYS A 83 -14.21 19.35 -13.53
CA LYS A 83 -14.59 20.09 -14.76
C LYS A 83 -13.42 20.38 -15.71
N ASN A 84 -12.29 20.86 -15.20
CA ASN A 84 -11.06 21.16 -15.97
C ASN A 84 -9.87 20.34 -15.47
N SER A 85 -10.12 19.18 -14.86
CA SER A 85 -9.11 18.36 -14.21
C SER A 85 -9.01 16.97 -14.83
N GLY A 86 -7.81 16.37 -14.72
CA GLY A 86 -7.66 14.94 -14.87
C GLY A 86 -8.29 14.22 -13.70
N ILE A 87 -8.74 12.97 -13.89
CA ILE A 87 -9.36 12.16 -12.84
C ILE A 87 -8.45 10.97 -12.55
N LEU A 88 -7.95 10.87 -11.32
CA LEU A 88 -7.19 9.74 -10.82
C LEU A 88 -7.99 8.97 -9.79
N VAL A 89 -8.33 7.73 -10.10
CA VAL A 89 -9.16 6.85 -9.27
C VAL A 89 -8.26 5.88 -8.50
N ASN A 90 -8.21 6.01 -7.19
CA ASN A 90 -7.47 5.12 -6.27
C ASN A 90 -8.42 4.37 -5.30
N GLY A 91 -9.70 4.42 -5.57
CA GLY A 91 -10.82 3.81 -4.85
C GLY A 91 -12.13 4.27 -5.47
N MET A 92 -13.28 3.83 -4.95
CA MET A 92 -14.59 4.17 -5.53
C MET A 92 -14.65 3.86 -7.04
N PHE A 93 -14.13 2.70 -7.45
CA PHE A 93 -13.97 2.33 -8.85
C PHE A 93 -15.30 2.25 -9.61
N LEU A 94 -16.36 1.77 -8.94
CA LEU A 94 -17.69 1.62 -9.54
C LEU A 94 -18.38 2.97 -9.72
N GLU A 95 -18.20 3.88 -8.76
CA GLU A 95 -18.70 5.25 -8.82
C GLU A 95 -18.07 6.04 -9.97
N ALA A 96 -16.75 5.88 -10.15
CA ALA A 96 -16.03 6.48 -11.28
C ALA A 96 -16.45 5.85 -12.62
N CYS A 97 -16.68 4.55 -12.67
CA CYS A 97 -17.21 3.84 -13.83
C CYS A 97 -18.62 4.34 -14.19
N LEU A 98 -19.49 4.50 -13.20
CA LEU A 98 -20.84 5.06 -13.39
C LEU A 98 -20.76 6.50 -13.94
N MET A 99 -19.90 7.34 -13.37
CA MET A 99 -19.65 8.71 -13.87
C MET A 99 -19.21 8.68 -15.35
N HIS A 100 -18.31 7.75 -15.71
CA HIS A 100 -17.86 7.61 -17.10
C HIS A 100 -19.01 7.26 -18.06
N PHE A 101 -19.84 6.28 -17.73
CA PHE A 101 -20.97 5.86 -18.58
C PHE A 101 -22.08 6.91 -18.68
N LEU A 102 -22.39 7.61 -17.59
CA LEU A 102 -23.45 8.61 -17.58
C LEU A 102 -23.03 9.97 -18.16
N LEU A 103 -21.76 10.37 -17.95
CA LEU A 103 -21.30 11.74 -18.20
C LEU A 103 -20.09 11.82 -19.15
N GLY A 104 -19.63 10.71 -19.71
CA GLY A 104 -18.60 10.65 -20.75
C GLY A 104 -17.17 11.00 -20.31
N LYS A 105 -16.93 11.25 -19.01
CA LYS A 105 -15.59 11.62 -18.50
C LYS A 105 -14.65 10.42 -18.44
N LYS A 106 -13.45 10.58 -19.01
CA LYS A 106 -12.37 9.57 -18.94
C LYS A 106 -11.59 9.73 -17.64
N TYR A 107 -11.04 8.62 -17.14
CA TYR A 107 -10.26 8.58 -15.90
C TYR A 107 -9.08 7.61 -16.02
N VAL A 108 -8.08 7.80 -15.20
CA VAL A 108 -6.96 6.88 -14.96
C VAL A 108 -7.20 6.19 -13.61
N VAL A 109 -6.92 4.89 -13.55
CA VAL A 109 -7.03 4.11 -12.30
C VAL A 109 -5.65 3.80 -11.76
N LYS A 110 -5.45 3.98 -10.46
CA LYS A 110 -4.34 3.39 -9.71
C LYS A 110 -4.90 2.39 -8.72
N ILE A 111 -4.62 1.10 -8.92
CA ILE A 111 -5.13 0.05 -8.04
C ILE A 111 -4.16 -0.22 -6.87
N PRO A 112 -4.66 -0.33 -5.63
CA PRO A 112 -3.83 -0.66 -4.47
C PRO A 112 -3.62 -2.16 -4.29
N GLY A 113 -4.52 -3.00 -4.83
CA GLY A 113 -4.52 -4.45 -4.69
C GLY A 113 -5.76 -5.10 -5.33
N ASP A 114 -6.01 -6.37 -5.05
CA ASP A 114 -7.25 -7.06 -5.42
C ASP A 114 -8.33 -6.83 -4.37
N ILE A 115 -9.19 -5.85 -4.60
CA ILE A 115 -10.29 -5.49 -3.69
C ILE A 115 -11.33 -6.61 -3.50
N VAL A 116 -11.41 -7.57 -4.43
CA VAL A 116 -12.33 -8.72 -4.35
C VAL A 116 -11.76 -9.73 -3.38
N TRP A 117 -10.46 -10.03 -3.49
CA TRP A 117 -9.75 -10.89 -2.55
C TRP A 117 -9.75 -10.31 -1.13
N GLU A 118 -9.40 -9.02 -0.97
CA GLU A 118 -9.39 -8.36 0.33
C GLU A 118 -10.76 -8.43 1.02
N ARG A 119 -11.86 -8.19 0.27
CA ARG A 119 -13.22 -8.33 0.81
C ARG A 119 -13.56 -9.76 1.18
N ALA A 120 -13.16 -10.74 0.38
CA ALA A 120 -13.37 -12.15 0.67
C ALA A 120 -12.61 -12.59 1.93
N ARG A 121 -11.36 -12.13 2.10
CA ARG A 121 -10.55 -12.36 3.31
C ARG A 121 -11.18 -11.72 4.55
N ASN A 122 -11.52 -10.44 4.47
CA ASN A 122 -12.12 -9.69 5.58
C ASN A 122 -13.48 -10.24 6.01
N SER A 123 -14.25 -10.84 5.10
CA SER A 123 -15.53 -11.49 5.40
C SER A 123 -15.40 -12.95 5.88
N GLY A 124 -14.18 -13.48 5.98
CA GLY A 124 -13.93 -14.87 6.34
C GLY A 124 -14.28 -15.90 5.25
N LEU A 125 -14.65 -15.44 4.03
CA LEU A 125 -15.02 -16.33 2.92
C LEU A 125 -13.85 -17.20 2.44
N THR A 126 -12.62 -16.70 2.53
CA THR A 126 -11.42 -17.42 2.09
C THR A 126 -10.24 -17.21 3.04
N LYS A 127 -9.39 -18.23 3.14
CA LYS A 127 -8.07 -18.15 3.77
C LYS A 127 -6.93 -18.25 2.73
N LEU A 128 -7.25 -18.41 1.46
CA LEU A 128 -6.29 -18.57 0.38
C LEU A 128 -5.45 -17.29 0.19
N ASN A 129 -4.21 -17.45 -0.27
CA ASN A 129 -3.42 -16.32 -0.75
C ASN A 129 -4.05 -15.73 -2.02
N ILE A 130 -3.52 -14.62 -2.50
CA ILE A 130 -4.11 -13.88 -3.62
C ILE A 130 -4.05 -14.68 -4.93
N ASP A 131 -2.98 -15.45 -5.16
CA ASP A 131 -2.77 -16.19 -6.42
C ASP A 131 -3.70 -17.40 -6.51
N ASP A 132 -3.77 -18.20 -5.44
CA ASP A 132 -4.68 -19.35 -5.35
C ASP A 132 -6.15 -18.91 -5.44
N PHE A 133 -6.47 -17.73 -4.88
CA PHE A 133 -7.82 -17.17 -4.95
C PHE A 133 -8.28 -16.88 -6.38
N GLN A 134 -7.37 -16.57 -7.32
CA GLN A 134 -7.75 -16.32 -8.71
C GLN A 134 -8.42 -17.53 -9.38
N ASN A 135 -8.06 -18.74 -8.94
CA ASN A 135 -8.55 -19.99 -9.51
C ASN A 135 -9.78 -20.55 -8.77
N THR A 136 -10.31 -19.84 -7.76
CA THR A 136 -11.45 -20.32 -6.99
C THR A 136 -12.79 -20.02 -7.64
N ASN A 137 -13.76 -20.93 -7.44
CA ASN A 137 -15.13 -20.69 -7.84
C ASN A 137 -15.85 -19.79 -6.83
N LEU A 138 -15.94 -18.51 -7.13
CA LEU A 138 -16.53 -17.51 -6.24
C LEU A 138 -18.06 -17.63 -6.16
N PRO A 139 -18.68 -17.32 -5.02
CA PRO A 139 -20.13 -17.10 -4.92
C PRO A 139 -20.61 -16.03 -5.92
N PHE A 140 -21.86 -16.14 -6.37
CA PHE A 140 -22.43 -15.26 -7.41
C PHE A 140 -22.22 -13.75 -7.10
N LYS A 141 -22.45 -13.35 -5.89
CA LYS A 141 -22.23 -11.95 -5.41
C LYS A 141 -20.78 -11.48 -5.68
N TYR A 142 -19.79 -12.32 -5.44
CA TYR A 142 -18.37 -11.98 -5.67
C TYR A 142 -17.99 -12.04 -7.15
N LYS A 143 -18.60 -12.96 -7.92
CA LYS A 143 -18.45 -12.97 -9.40
C LYS A 143 -18.96 -11.68 -10.01
N LEU A 144 -20.15 -11.21 -9.59
CA LEU A 144 -20.71 -9.95 -10.05
C LEU A 144 -19.83 -8.77 -9.66
N PHE A 145 -19.33 -8.75 -8.43
CA PHE A 145 -18.41 -7.69 -7.96
C PHE A 145 -17.09 -7.71 -8.75
N ARG A 146 -16.51 -8.90 -9.02
CA ARG A 146 -15.32 -9.05 -9.87
C ARG A 146 -15.58 -8.52 -11.28
N ALA A 147 -16.70 -8.87 -11.89
CA ALA A 147 -17.07 -8.39 -13.22
C ALA A 147 -17.22 -6.87 -13.26
N ALA A 148 -17.89 -6.28 -12.29
CA ALA A 148 -18.05 -4.83 -12.19
C ALA A 148 -16.71 -4.11 -11.94
N PHE A 149 -15.84 -4.65 -11.08
CA PHE A 149 -14.50 -4.13 -10.88
C PHE A 149 -13.66 -4.21 -12.16
N THR A 150 -13.65 -5.35 -12.83
CA THR A 150 -12.93 -5.52 -14.11
C THR A 150 -13.47 -4.57 -15.19
N LEU A 151 -14.79 -4.34 -15.26
CA LEU A 151 -15.39 -3.37 -16.16
C LEU A 151 -14.87 -1.96 -15.90
N SER A 152 -14.74 -1.56 -14.61
CA SER A 152 -14.19 -0.25 -14.26
C SER A 152 -12.74 -0.08 -14.71
N LEU A 153 -11.93 -1.14 -14.65
CA LEU A 153 -10.55 -1.12 -15.16
C LEU A 153 -10.50 -1.06 -16.69
N ARG A 154 -11.37 -1.83 -17.37
CA ARG A 154 -11.46 -1.82 -18.85
C ARG A 154 -11.89 -0.46 -19.40
N SER A 155 -12.77 0.23 -18.71
CA SER A 155 -13.27 1.57 -19.06
C SER A 155 -12.27 2.69 -18.79
N ALA A 156 -11.25 2.44 -17.97
CA ALA A 156 -10.20 3.40 -17.69
C ALA A 156 -9.32 3.65 -18.94
N LYS A 157 -8.79 4.88 -19.04
CA LYS A 157 -7.80 5.24 -20.08
C LYS A 157 -6.48 4.50 -19.85
N LYS A 158 -5.99 4.48 -18.62
CA LYS A 158 -4.80 3.75 -18.16
C LYS A 158 -5.07 3.14 -16.78
N VAL A 159 -4.39 2.04 -16.50
CA VAL A 159 -4.42 1.33 -15.23
C VAL A 159 -3.01 1.29 -14.66
N ILE A 160 -2.77 2.02 -13.61
CA ILE A 160 -1.49 2.06 -12.90
C ILE A 160 -1.48 0.96 -11.84
N VAL A 161 -0.45 0.16 -11.87
CA VAL A 161 -0.19 -0.92 -10.91
C VAL A 161 1.11 -0.65 -10.16
N PRO A 162 1.17 -0.87 -8.83
CA PRO A 162 2.36 -0.56 -8.04
C PRO A 162 3.37 -1.71 -7.96
N SER A 163 3.14 -2.86 -8.61
CA SER A 163 4.10 -3.97 -8.63
C SER A 163 3.96 -4.84 -9.87
N SER A 164 5.02 -5.54 -10.22
CA SER A 164 5.05 -6.54 -11.30
C SER A 164 4.11 -7.71 -11.01
N HIS A 165 4.03 -8.16 -9.75
CA HIS A 165 3.09 -9.19 -9.34
C HIS A 165 1.63 -8.76 -9.61
N LEU A 166 1.24 -7.56 -9.17
CA LEU A 166 -0.12 -7.06 -9.43
C LEU A 166 -0.36 -6.78 -10.92
N LYS A 167 0.67 -6.38 -11.70
CA LYS A 167 0.59 -6.26 -13.16
C LYS A 167 0.17 -7.58 -13.81
N ASN A 168 0.79 -8.69 -13.41
CA ASN A 168 0.47 -10.01 -13.94
C ASN A 168 -0.97 -10.42 -13.62
N LEU A 169 -1.44 -10.16 -12.39
CA LEU A 169 -2.84 -10.40 -12.00
C LEU A 169 -3.82 -9.58 -12.85
N VAL A 170 -3.53 -8.29 -13.08
CA VAL A 170 -4.39 -7.40 -13.88
C VAL A 170 -4.45 -7.85 -15.35
N ILE A 171 -3.34 -8.35 -15.90
CA ILE A 171 -3.32 -8.97 -17.24
C ILE A 171 -4.21 -10.22 -17.24
N ALA A 172 -4.10 -11.08 -16.23
CA ALA A 172 -4.93 -12.28 -16.10
C ALA A 172 -6.44 -11.96 -15.95
N TRP A 173 -6.80 -10.78 -15.41
CA TRP A 173 -8.20 -10.30 -15.39
C TRP A 173 -8.69 -9.81 -16.76
N GLY A 174 -7.86 -9.88 -17.80
CA GLY A 174 -8.21 -9.51 -19.18
C GLY A 174 -8.15 -8.01 -19.46
N ILE A 175 -7.27 -7.27 -18.77
CA ILE A 175 -6.94 -5.90 -19.13
C ILE A 175 -5.81 -5.90 -20.16
N GLN A 176 -5.96 -5.11 -21.21
CA GLN A 176 -4.97 -4.98 -22.28
C GLN A 176 -3.65 -4.45 -21.76
N ARG A 177 -2.53 -5.06 -22.16
CA ARG A 177 -1.17 -4.71 -21.67
C ARG A 177 -0.82 -3.25 -21.92
N GLU A 178 -1.27 -2.68 -23.03
CA GLU A 178 -1.02 -1.30 -23.47
C GLU A 178 -1.71 -0.26 -22.57
N LYS A 179 -2.71 -0.68 -21.82
CA LYS A 179 -3.39 0.15 -20.81
C LYS A 179 -2.70 0.13 -19.46
N ILE A 180 -1.82 -0.85 -19.21
CA ILE A 180 -1.23 -1.07 -17.88
C ILE A 180 0.12 -0.36 -17.78
N GLU A 181 0.25 0.49 -16.79
CA GLU A 181 1.49 1.20 -16.45
C GLU A 181 2.00 0.74 -15.08
N LEU A 182 3.25 0.26 -15.04
CA LEU A 182 3.93 -0.07 -13.78
C LEU A 182 4.55 1.22 -13.22
N ILE A 183 3.96 1.72 -12.13
CA ILE A 183 4.49 2.86 -11.38
C ILE A 183 4.40 2.52 -9.90
N TYR A 184 5.54 2.29 -9.28
CA TYR A 184 5.66 1.87 -7.89
C TYR A 184 5.05 2.89 -6.92
N ASN A 185 4.61 2.43 -5.75
CA ASN A 185 4.44 3.30 -4.61
C ASN A 185 5.79 3.94 -4.26
N SER A 186 5.76 5.13 -3.71
CA SER A 186 6.96 5.92 -3.49
C SER A 186 6.86 6.74 -2.21
N ILE A 187 8.01 7.14 -1.69
CA ILE A 187 8.11 7.91 -0.45
C ILE A 187 8.89 9.20 -0.67
N SER A 188 8.64 10.21 0.18
CA SER A 188 9.50 11.37 0.29
C SER A 188 10.75 10.99 1.06
N LEU A 189 11.89 11.05 0.40
CA LEU A 189 13.18 10.66 0.98
C LEU A 189 13.64 11.63 2.07
N ASP A 190 13.19 12.88 2.02
CA ASP A 190 13.53 13.92 3.00
C ASP A 190 13.00 13.59 4.41
N ASN A 191 11.90 12.83 4.47
CA ASN A 191 11.31 12.42 5.73
C ASN A 191 12.00 11.19 6.35
N PHE A 192 12.86 10.49 5.59
CA PHE A 192 13.50 9.24 5.99
C PHE A 192 15.01 9.30 5.80
N SER A 193 15.69 9.89 6.80
CA SER A 193 17.14 10.09 6.76
C SER A 193 17.89 8.77 6.92
N TYR A 194 18.86 8.55 6.05
CA TYR A 194 19.76 7.40 6.13
C TYR A 194 20.71 7.54 7.32
N ASN A 195 20.53 6.70 8.33
CA ASN A 195 21.39 6.68 9.53
C ASN A 195 21.78 5.25 9.93
N PRO A 196 22.65 4.58 9.19
CA PRO A 196 23.05 3.20 9.46
C PRO A 196 23.91 3.02 10.71
N LYS A 197 24.57 4.10 11.18
CA LYS A 197 25.51 4.10 12.34
C LYS A 197 24.86 4.61 13.62
N GLY A 198 23.59 4.99 13.62
CA GLY A 198 22.87 5.40 14.81
C GLY A 198 22.77 4.27 15.85
N GLU A 199 22.53 4.62 17.11
CA GLU A 199 22.30 3.63 18.17
C GLU A 199 21.14 2.70 17.82
N LYS A 200 21.38 1.40 17.83
CA LYS A 200 20.43 0.35 17.46
C LYS A 200 20.00 -0.43 18.71
N ASN A 201 18.90 -0.03 19.32
CA ASN A 201 18.34 -0.67 20.52
C ASN A 201 17.03 -1.45 20.26
N ILE A 202 16.60 -1.54 19.00
CA ILE A 202 15.51 -2.40 18.53
C ILE A 202 16.14 -3.45 17.63
N ASP A 203 16.01 -4.75 18.00
CA ASP A 203 16.57 -5.80 17.15
C ASP A 203 15.73 -5.97 15.88
N VAL A 204 14.43 -6.22 16.04
CA VAL A 204 13.52 -6.40 14.91
C VAL A 204 12.35 -5.43 15.03
N ILE A 205 12.01 -4.76 13.93
CA ILE A 205 10.79 -3.96 13.79
C ILE A 205 9.91 -4.50 12.67
N THR A 206 8.61 -4.50 12.90
CA THR A 206 7.59 -4.64 11.84
C THR A 206 6.56 -3.52 11.96
N VAL A 207 6.09 -3.01 10.81
CA VAL A 207 5.11 -1.91 10.75
C VAL A 207 4.01 -2.32 9.80
N SER A 208 2.84 -2.65 10.33
CA SER A 208 1.71 -3.10 9.50
C SER A 208 0.41 -3.11 10.30
N ARG A 209 -0.73 -3.16 9.59
CA ARG A 209 -2.01 -3.50 10.21
C ARG A 209 -1.97 -4.94 10.73
N LEU A 210 -2.47 -5.19 11.94
CA LEU A 210 -2.46 -6.51 12.57
C LEU A 210 -3.62 -7.38 12.05
N VAL A 211 -3.37 -8.02 10.91
CA VAL A 211 -4.30 -8.93 10.22
C VAL A 211 -3.60 -10.22 9.85
N THR A 212 -4.34 -11.31 9.71
CA THR A 212 -3.80 -12.66 9.54
C THR A 212 -2.78 -12.81 8.41
N TRP A 213 -2.99 -12.13 7.27
CA TRP A 213 -2.08 -12.25 6.11
C TRP A 213 -0.77 -11.47 6.24
N LYS A 214 -0.54 -10.79 7.37
CA LYS A 214 0.76 -10.17 7.67
C LYS A 214 1.76 -11.15 8.29
N GLY A 215 1.31 -12.35 8.70
CA GLY A 215 2.17 -13.42 9.18
C GLY A 215 3.04 -13.04 10.37
N LEU A 216 2.51 -12.21 11.28
CA LEU A 216 3.24 -11.71 12.44
C LEU A 216 3.47 -12.80 13.49
N ASP A 217 2.68 -13.85 13.50
CA ASP A 217 2.86 -15.05 14.30
C ASP A 217 4.22 -15.71 14.03
N GLU A 218 4.58 -15.92 12.76
CA GLU A 218 5.90 -16.46 12.38
C GLU A 218 7.04 -15.52 12.81
N VAL A 219 6.84 -14.20 12.74
CA VAL A 219 7.86 -13.21 13.18
C VAL A 219 8.08 -13.26 14.68
N ILE A 220 7.00 -13.38 15.48
CA ILE A 220 7.06 -13.52 16.94
C ILE A 220 7.80 -14.79 17.30
N LEU A 221 7.47 -15.93 16.68
CA LEU A 221 8.12 -17.22 16.94
C LEU A 221 9.62 -17.18 16.59
N ALA A 222 9.97 -16.59 15.42
CA ALA A 222 11.37 -16.46 15.03
C ALA A 222 12.17 -15.58 16.00
N CYS A 223 11.60 -14.46 16.46
CA CYS A 223 12.25 -13.61 17.46
C CYS A 223 12.38 -14.30 18.81
N SER A 224 11.38 -15.08 19.25
CA SER A 224 11.47 -15.90 20.48
C SER A 224 12.59 -16.93 20.38
N THR A 225 12.69 -17.68 19.26
CA THR A 225 13.75 -18.69 19.06
C THR A 225 15.16 -18.09 19.06
N LEU A 226 15.31 -16.88 18.54
CA LEU A 226 16.62 -16.21 18.40
C LEU A 226 16.93 -15.23 19.56
N ASP A 227 16.09 -15.16 20.59
CA ASP A 227 16.21 -14.23 21.73
C ASP A 227 16.37 -12.77 21.27
N LEU A 228 15.51 -12.31 20.34
CA LEU A 228 15.52 -10.96 19.78
C LEU A 228 14.34 -10.13 20.32
N ASN A 229 14.60 -8.85 20.62
CA ASN A 229 13.56 -7.89 20.96
C ASN A 229 12.79 -7.47 19.71
N LEU A 230 11.46 -7.72 19.69
CA LEU A 230 10.57 -7.37 18.57
C LEU A 230 9.73 -6.13 18.93
N THR A 231 9.73 -5.15 18.04
CA THR A 231 8.81 -4.01 18.11
C THR A 231 7.77 -4.12 16.99
N ILE A 232 6.49 -4.19 17.36
CA ILE A 232 5.35 -4.24 16.43
C ILE A 232 4.63 -2.89 16.48
N VAL A 233 4.61 -2.20 15.33
CA VAL A 233 3.92 -0.92 15.14
C VAL A 233 2.68 -1.14 14.28
N GLY A 234 1.55 -0.64 14.75
CA GLY A 234 0.24 -0.75 14.11
C GLY A 234 -0.77 -1.45 15.02
N ASP A 235 -2.02 -1.49 14.56
CA ASP A 235 -3.14 -2.12 15.27
C ASP A 235 -4.00 -2.95 14.31
N GLY A 236 -4.89 -3.78 14.85
CA GLY A 236 -5.81 -4.57 14.06
C GLY A 236 -6.44 -5.73 14.84
N PRO A 237 -7.35 -6.48 14.19
CA PRO A 237 -8.14 -7.53 14.84
C PRO A 237 -7.30 -8.67 15.43
N GLU A 238 -6.06 -8.88 14.95
CA GLU A 238 -5.19 -9.95 15.45
C GLU A 238 -4.38 -9.56 16.71
N ARG A 239 -4.48 -8.31 17.20
CA ARG A 239 -3.66 -7.82 18.32
C ARG A 239 -3.68 -8.75 19.53
N LEU A 240 -4.87 -9.08 20.02
CA LEU A 240 -5.02 -9.92 21.20
C LEU A 240 -4.45 -11.34 20.98
N ASN A 241 -4.62 -11.91 19.79
CA ASN A 241 -4.08 -13.21 19.43
C ASN A 241 -2.54 -13.21 19.43
N LEU A 242 -1.94 -12.13 18.90
CA LEU A 242 -0.48 -11.96 18.82
C LEU A 242 0.14 -11.69 20.21
N GLU A 243 -0.52 -10.90 21.07
CA GLU A 243 -0.10 -10.68 22.45
C GLU A 243 -0.12 -12.00 23.26
N ASN A 244 -1.18 -12.80 23.12
CA ASN A 244 -1.28 -14.11 23.75
C ASN A 244 -0.21 -15.10 23.22
N LEU A 245 0.10 -15.06 21.93
CA LEU A 245 1.17 -15.87 21.35
C LEU A 245 2.52 -15.48 21.92
N ALA A 246 2.84 -14.20 21.99
CA ALA A 246 4.10 -13.68 22.55
C ALA A 246 4.29 -14.12 23.99
N LEU A 247 3.26 -14.02 24.84
CA LEU A 247 3.29 -14.51 26.22
C LEU A 247 3.52 -16.03 26.28
N LYS A 248 2.83 -16.79 25.44
CA LYS A 248 2.93 -18.25 25.44
C LYS A 248 4.30 -18.77 25.05
N CYS A 249 4.97 -18.14 24.09
CA CYS A 249 6.30 -18.55 23.64
C CYS A 249 7.45 -17.79 24.34
N GLY A 250 7.15 -16.90 25.30
CA GLY A 250 8.16 -16.13 26.05
C GLY A 250 8.89 -15.08 25.20
N ALA A 251 8.29 -14.63 24.09
CA ALA A 251 8.90 -13.64 23.22
C ALA A 251 8.89 -12.23 23.85
N ASN A 252 10.00 -11.52 23.74
CA ASN A 252 10.06 -10.11 24.18
C ASN A 252 9.51 -9.20 23.05
N VAL A 253 8.23 -8.85 23.15
CA VAL A 253 7.52 -8.09 22.12
C VAL A 253 6.95 -6.80 22.69
N ASN A 254 7.31 -5.66 22.08
CA ASN A 254 6.73 -4.36 22.35
C ASN A 254 5.65 -4.03 21.31
N PHE A 255 4.38 -4.07 21.71
CA PHE A 255 3.23 -3.67 20.88
C PHE A 255 2.96 -2.18 21.05
N VAL A 256 3.45 -1.37 20.11
CA VAL A 256 3.38 0.11 20.17
C VAL A 256 1.98 0.65 19.83
N GLY A 257 1.18 -0.09 19.05
CA GLY A 257 -0.09 0.40 18.50
C GLY A 257 0.11 1.32 17.28
N ASP A 258 -0.95 2.00 16.87
CA ASP A 258 -0.89 2.99 15.81
C ASP A 258 -0.17 4.25 16.30
N ILE A 259 0.77 4.73 15.50
CA ILE A 259 1.51 5.97 15.78
C ILE A 259 1.44 6.95 14.63
N ALA A 260 1.68 8.22 14.91
CA ALA A 260 1.81 9.25 13.88
C ALA A 260 2.99 8.95 12.94
N GLN A 261 2.81 9.24 11.66
CA GLN A 261 3.79 8.87 10.62
C GLN A 261 5.15 9.54 10.80
N ASP A 262 5.19 10.72 11.37
CA ASP A 262 6.41 11.49 11.67
C ASP A 262 7.27 10.88 12.78
N LEU A 263 6.71 9.97 13.58
CA LEU A 263 7.44 9.22 14.61
C LEU A 263 8.14 7.95 14.06
N LEU A 264 7.69 7.43 12.90
CA LEU A 264 8.25 6.22 12.30
C LEU A 264 9.73 6.30 11.95
N PRO A 265 10.26 7.42 11.40
CA PRO A 265 11.69 7.53 11.07
C PRO A 265 12.59 7.29 12.28
N ASN A 266 12.20 7.74 13.47
CA ASN A 266 12.97 7.53 14.70
C ASN A 266 13.02 6.03 15.08
N LEU A 267 11.90 5.32 14.97
CA LEU A 267 11.86 3.88 15.25
C LEU A 267 12.69 3.07 14.23
N TYR A 268 12.56 3.38 12.94
CA TYR A 268 13.41 2.75 11.93
C TYR A 268 14.90 3.03 12.18
N ALA A 269 15.27 4.28 12.46
CA ALA A 269 16.67 4.64 12.71
C ALA A 269 17.30 3.85 13.86
N ARG A 270 16.51 3.43 14.86
CA ARG A 270 16.93 2.65 16.03
C ARG A 270 16.84 1.14 15.83
N SER A 271 16.37 0.66 14.67
CA SER A 271 16.16 -0.77 14.41
C SER A 271 17.32 -1.38 13.61
N LYS A 272 17.67 -2.64 13.90
CA LYS A 272 18.66 -3.43 13.15
C LYS A 272 18.05 -4.07 11.91
N TYR A 273 16.92 -4.76 12.09
CA TYR A 273 16.25 -5.54 11.07
C TYR A 273 14.79 -5.13 10.93
N PHE A 274 14.31 -5.00 9.71
CA PHE A 274 12.90 -4.83 9.38
C PHE A 274 12.36 -6.12 8.77
N VAL A 275 11.24 -6.65 9.26
CA VAL A 275 10.62 -7.86 8.75
C VAL A 275 9.21 -7.58 8.24
N LEU A 276 8.93 -7.95 6.99
CA LEU A 276 7.62 -7.89 6.34
C LEU A 276 7.21 -9.28 5.87
N ASN A 277 6.56 -10.07 6.74
CA ASN A 277 6.18 -11.46 6.44
C ASN A 277 4.80 -11.60 5.78
N SER A 278 4.36 -10.58 5.04
CA SER A 278 3.04 -10.55 4.41
C SER A 278 2.93 -11.57 3.28
N THR A 279 1.80 -12.27 3.18
CA THR A 279 1.50 -13.16 2.05
C THR A 279 1.00 -12.42 0.81
N PHE A 280 0.72 -11.13 0.92
CA PHE A 280 0.44 -10.22 -0.17
C PHE A 280 0.88 -8.80 0.18
N GLU A 281 1.63 -8.20 -0.72
CA GLU A 281 1.93 -6.77 -0.78
C GLU A 281 1.89 -6.33 -2.24
N ALA A 282 1.36 -5.13 -2.47
CA ALA A 282 1.52 -4.48 -3.76
C ALA A 282 2.93 -3.86 -3.85
N THR A 283 3.17 -2.76 -3.16
CA THR A 283 4.49 -2.20 -2.81
C THR A 283 4.33 -1.58 -1.43
N SER A 284 4.97 -2.16 -0.42
CA SER A 284 4.80 -1.74 0.96
C SER A 284 5.51 -0.42 1.24
N TYR A 285 4.76 0.59 1.71
CA TYR A 285 5.34 1.85 2.20
C TYR A 285 6.30 1.61 3.36
N ALA A 286 5.93 0.76 4.33
CA ALA A 286 6.77 0.46 5.49
C ALA A 286 8.12 -0.15 5.09
N LEU A 287 8.14 -1.04 4.07
CA LEU A 287 9.38 -1.60 3.54
C LEU A 287 10.26 -0.51 2.90
N LEU A 288 9.67 0.39 2.09
CA LEU A 288 10.40 1.50 1.47
C LEU A 288 10.98 2.46 2.52
N GLU A 289 10.19 2.79 3.55
CA GLU A 289 10.57 3.66 4.66
C GLU A 289 11.74 3.09 5.47
N ALA A 290 11.66 1.81 5.83
CA ALA A 290 12.72 1.10 6.54
C ALA A 290 14.03 1.10 5.75
N ARG A 291 13.96 0.78 4.45
CA ARG A 291 15.13 0.78 3.55
C ARG A 291 15.73 2.18 3.39
N ALA A 292 14.89 3.20 3.28
CA ALA A 292 15.34 4.59 3.23
C ALA A 292 16.10 5.02 4.49
N CYS A 293 15.68 4.52 5.67
CA CYS A 293 16.37 4.75 6.94
C CYS A 293 17.62 3.88 7.15
N GLY A 294 17.98 3.01 6.20
CA GLY A 294 19.13 2.13 6.31
C GLY A 294 18.92 0.94 7.25
N VAL A 295 17.69 0.44 7.34
CA VAL A 295 17.37 -0.78 8.07
C VAL A 295 17.47 -1.98 7.13
N PHE A 296 18.21 -3.02 7.54
CA PHE A 296 18.27 -4.25 6.75
C PHE A 296 16.91 -4.90 6.68
N SER A 297 16.47 -5.26 5.47
CA SER A 297 15.09 -5.65 5.22
C SER A 297 14.95 -7.11 4.81
N ILE A 298 14.00 -7.79 5.42
CA ILE A 298 13.58 -9.17 5.14
C ILE A 298 12.10 -9.12 4.78
N ALA A 299 11.72 -9.73 3.65
CA ALA A 299 10.32 -9.78 3.21
C ALA A 299 9.99 -11.12 2.54
N ASN A 300 8.71 -11.39 2.27
CA ASN A 300 8.31 -12.58 1.52
C ASN A 300 8.47 -12.37 0.02
N SER A 301 8.92 -13.42 -0.67
CA SER A 301 8.85 -13.57 -2.14
C SER A 301 7.41 -13.76 -2.63
N LYS A 302 7.22 -13.80 -3.94
CA LYS A 302 5.92 -13.97 -4.62
C LYS A 302 4.90 -12.89 -4.23
N THR A 303 5.40 -11.71 -3.96
CA THR A 303 4.63 -10.49 -3.66
C THR A 303 5.29 -9.29 -4.37
N GLY A 304 4.72 -8.09 -4.24
CA GLY A 304 5.37 -6.88 -4.72
C GLY A 304 6.69 -6.53 -3.99
N SER A 305 7.08 -7.29 -2.98
CA SER A 305 8.39 -7.13 -2.33
C SER A 305 9.56 -7.54 -3.24
N GLU A 306 9.32 -8.41 -4.24
CA GLU A 306 10.33 -8.80 -5.24
C GLU A 306 10.76 -7.62 -6.14
N ASP A 307 9.90 -6.65 -6.35
CA ASP A 307 10.27 -5.42 -7.05
C ASP A 307 11.15 -4.49 -6.18
N VAL A 308 11.04 -4.62 -4.86
CA VAL A 308 11.74 -3.76 -3.89
C VAL A 308 13.08 -4.35 -3.46
N ILE A 309 13.14 -5.66 -3.22
CA ILE A 309 14.34 -6.36 -2.73
C ILE A 309 14.93 -7.23 -3.83
N HIS A 310 16.20 -7.00 -4.14
CA HIS A 310 17.02 -7.97 -4.83
C HIS A 310 17.59 -8.97 -3.82
N HIS A 311 17.08 -10.19 -3.85
CA HIS A 311 17.42 -11.23 -2.91
C HIS A 311 18.94 -11.46 -2.84
N ARG A 312 19.49 -11.47 -1.61
CA ARG A 312 20.93 -11.63 -1.30
C ARG A 312 21.86 -10.57 -1.92
N VAL A 313 21.29 -9.43 -2.36
CA VAL A 313 22.05 -8.27 -2.84
C VAL A 313 21.80 -7.06 -1.93
N ASP A 314 20.53 -6.74 -1.68
CA ASP A 314 20.13 -5.57 -0.91
C ASP A 314 19.07 -5.88 0.17
N GLY A 315 18.91 -7.18 0.49
CA GLY A 315 18.00 -7.72 1.49
C GLY A 315 17.77 -9.22 1.28
N ILE A 316 16.87 -9.82 2.06
CA ILE A 316 16.52 -11.23 1.94
C ILE A 316 15.02 -11.36 1.65
N LEU A 317 14.69 -12.22 0.66
CA LEU A 317 13.34 -12.69 0.39
C LEU A 317 13.16 -14.09 0.99
N CYS A 318 12.16 -14.24 1.86
CA CYS A 318 11.75 -15.53 2.43
C CYS A 318 10.72 -16.23 1.55
N LYS A 319 10.54 -17.54 1.76
CA LYS A 319 9.58 -18.38 1.04
C LYS A 319 9.80 -18.40 -0.49
N GLY A 320 11.02 -18.08 -0.90
CA GLY A 320 11.51 -18.28 -2.27
C GLY A 320 12.02 -19.70 -2.50
N ASP A 321 12.68 -19.89 -3.64
CA ASP A 321 13.17 -21.22 -4.08
C ASP A 321 14.32 -21.77 -3.22
N ASP A 322 15.05 -20.89 -2.50
CA ASP A 322 16.14 -21.25 -1.58
C ASP A 322 15.66 -21.61 -0.16
N GLY A 323 14.36 -21.57 0.10
CA GLY A 323 13.73 -22.06 1.33
C GLY A 323 13.97 -21.22 2.58
N PHE A 324 14.43 -19.96 2.47
CA PHE A 324 14.55 -19.10 3.65
C PHE A 324 13.20 -18.92 4.36
N THR A 325 13.21 -19.18 5.67
CA THR A 325 12.16 -18.76 6.61
C THR A 325 12.55 -17.42 7.24
N VAL A 326 11.62 -16.78 7.96
CA VAL A 326 11.94 -15.54 8.72
C VAL A 326 13.08 -15.82 9.72
N GLU A 327 13.02 -16.94 10.45
CA GLU A 327 14.05 -17.35 11.42
C GLU A 327 15.41 -17.52 10.75
N SER A 328 15.49 -18.33 9.68
CA SER A 328 16.76 -18.57 8.99
C SER A 328 17.33 -17.32 8.33
N ALA A 329 16.47 -16.42 7.83
CA ALA A 329 16.88 -15.13 7.27
C ALA A 329 17.46 -14.18 8.33
N LEU A 330 16.82 -14.09 9.50
CA LEU A 330 17.35 -13.33 10.65
C LEU A 330 18.67 -13.92 11.12
N LYS A 331 18.74 -15.24 11.31
CA LYS A 331 19.99 -15.94 11.71
C LYS A 331 21.12 -15.74 10.71
N TYR A 332 20.81 -15.77 9.40
CA TYR A 332 21.78 -15.47 8.35
C TYR A 332 22.27 -14.03 8.45
N ALA A 333 21.38 -13.05 8.61
CA ALA A 333 21.75 -11.65 8.73
C ALA A 333 22.61 -11.38 9.98
N ILE A 334 22.28 -11.99 11.12
CA ILE A 334 23.05 -11.87 12.36
C ILE A 334 24.49 -12.36 12.17
N ASN A 335 24.68 -13.46 11.47
CA ASN A 335 25.99 -14.09 11.26
C ASN A 335 26.80 -13.47 10.10
N ASN A 336 26.22 -12.57 9.29
CA ASN A 336 26.85 -12.01 8.09
C ASN A 336 26.80 -10.47 8.08
N GLN A 337 27.33 -9.81 9.10
CA GLN A 337 27.22 -8.35 9.27
C GLN A 337 27.82 -7.54 8.11
N ASN A 338 28.93 -8.00 7.50
CA ASN A 338 29.52 -7.34 6.33
C ASN A 338 28.53 -7.30 5.15
N PHE A 339 27.82 -8.40 4.91
CA PHE A 339 26.75 -8.44 3.91
C PHE A 339 25.60 -7.47 4.27
N VAL A 340 25.19 -7.46 5.54
CA VAL A 340 24.11 -6.58 6.04
C VAL A 340 24.46 -5.11 5.80
N ASP A 341 25.69 -4.69 6.06
CA ASP A 341 26.10 -3.30 5.91
C ASP A 341 26.18 -2.87 4.44
N ASP A 342 26.70 -3.72 3.56
CA ASP A 342 26.69 -3.50 2.12
C ASP A 342 25.28 -3.46 1.55
N ALA A 343 24.43 -4.40 1.98
CA ALA A 343 23.05 -4.48 1.55
C ALA A 343 22.21 -3.26 1.93
N LYS A 344 22.41 -2.67 3.13
CA LYS A 344 21.74 -1.43 3.55
C LYS A 344 22.04 -0.26 2.62
N PHE A 345 23.30 -0.12 2.21
CA PHE A 345 23.72 0.93 1.29
C PHE A 345 23.03 0.76 -0.08
N LYS A 346 23.15 -0.42 -0.68
CA LYS A 346 22.50 -0.76 -1.97
C LYS A 346 20.98 -0.60 -1.90
N ALA A 347 20.37 -0.97 -0.75
CA ALA A 347 18.94 -0.80 -0.50
C ALA A 347 18.52 0.67 -0.55
N ARG A 348 19.32 1.57 0.01
CA ARG A 348 19.07 3.01 -0.02
C ARG A 348 19.19 3.55 -1.45
N GLU A 349 20.26 3.24 -2.18
CA GLU A 349 20.46 3.66 -3.57
C GLU A 349 19.26 3.24 -4.45
N ARG A 350 18.87 1.96 -4.39
CA ARG A 350 17.70 1.46 -5.12
C ARG A 350 16.40 2.16 -4.73
N THR A 351 16.25 2.51 -3.45
CA THR A 351 15.06 3.23 -2.99
C THR A 351 15.01 4.65 -3.56
N GLU A 352 16.14 5.33 -3.63
CA GLU A 352 16.26 6.66 -4.24
C GLU A 352 15.99 6.64 -5.74
N GLU A 353 16.45 5.61 -6.44
CA GLU A 353 16.30 5.48 -7.89
C GLU A 353 14.85 5.15 -8.30
N LEU A 354 14.24 4.14 -7.70
CA LEU A 354 12.98 3.57 -8.20
C LEU A 354 11.73 4.04 -7.43
N PHE A 355 11.90 4.41 -6.16
CA PHE A 355 10.78 4.71 -5.27
C PHE A 355 10.74 6.17 -4.81
N ASN A 356 11.35 7.05 -5.59
CA ASN A 356 11.33 8.49 -5.38
C ASN A 356 9.94 9.07 -5.69
N MET A 357 9.38 9.79 -4.73
CA MET A 357 8.04 10.35 -4.82
C MET A 357 7.89 11.35 -5.96
N GLU A 358 8.84 12.27 -6.12
CA GLU A 358 8.80 13.32 -7.17
C GLU A 358 8.72 12.71 -8.57
N ILE A 359 9.54 11.71 -8.84
CA ILE A 359 9.63 11.05 -10.14
C ILE A 359 8.31 10.30 -10.43
N ASN A 360 7.86 9.47 -9.48
CA ASN A 360 6.70 8.63 -9.70
C ASN A 360 5.39 9.43 -9.70
N PHE A 361 5.26 10.45 -8.86
CA PHE A 361 4.08 11.32 -8.86
C PHE A 361 3.97 12.14 -10.13
N LYS A 362 5.09 12.63 -10.68
CA LYS A 362 5.12 13.32 -11.96
C LYS A 362 4.63 12.43 -13.10
N ARG A 363 5.09 11.17 -13.17
CA ARG A 363 4.60 10.19 -14.16
C ARG A 363 3.10 9.92 -14.03
N ILE A 364 2.59 9.75 -12.80
CA ILE A 364 1.15 9.56 -12.54
C ILE A 364 0.36 10.79 -13.02
N LEU A 365 0.86 11.98 -12.73
CA LEU A 365 0.21 13.22 -13.13
C LEU A 365 0.15 13.37 -14.66
N GLU A 366 1.25 13.15 -15.36
CA GLU A 366 1.33 13.21 -16.82
C GLU A 366 0.32 12.25 -17.48
N LEU A 367 0.23 11.00 -17.02
CA LEU A 367 -0.75 10.02 -17.50
C LEU A 367 -2.21 10.47 -17.24
N THR A 368 -2.43 11.18 -16.15
CA THR A 368 -3.78 11.61 -15.75
C THR A 368 -4.23 12.87 -16.51
N LEU A 369 -3.31 13.77 -16.82
CA LEU A 369 -3.59 15.01 -17.55
C LEU A 369 -3.65 14.82 -19.08
N SER A 370 -2.87 13.89 -19.63
CA SER A 370 -2.94 13.51 -21.06
C SER A 370 -4.31 12.91 -21.41
#